data_5f5c3be63405b233ee8ee6fe824bfe49
#
_entry.id   5f5c3be63405b233ee8ee6fe824bfe49
#
_cell.length_a   1.000
_cell.length_b   1.000
_cell.length_c   1.000
_cell.angle_alpha   90.00
_cell.angle_beta   90.00
_cell.angle_gamma   90.00
#
_symmetry.space_group_name_H-M   'P 1'
#
loop_
_entity.id
_entity.type
_entity.pdbx_description
1 polymer ?
#
loop_
_entity_poly.entity_id
_entity_poly.type
_entity_poly.pdbx_seq_one_letter_code
_entity_poly.pdbx_strand_id
1 'polypeptide(L)'
;MGNPQKAKGDKYENDLAKYMNEYVFKCEQCQRAPLSGGGRIGLHAGGADILGSTGVFVEAKRVERLNVREALQQAERNIAATKSPEYATVITRRNRESLEDSIVVMRLKDWKDFYIAYLRAEGYLRDDTD
;
A
#
# COMPACT_ATOMS: atom_id res chain seq x y z
N MET A 1 -15.67 -5.52 23.91
CA MET A 1 -14.46 -6.20 23.60
C MET A 1 -14.08 -6.00 22.18
N GLY A 2 -12.85 -5.79 21.91
CA GLY A 2 -12.37 -5.55 20.57
C GLY A 2 -12.27 -6.82 19.76
N ASN A 3 -12.24 -6.66 18.46
CA ASN A 3 -12.00 -7.74 17.53
C ASN A 3 -10.48 -7.89 17.35
N PRO A 4 -9.88 -9.00 17.78
CA PRO A 4 -8.43 -9.17 17.68
C PRO A 4 -7.90 -9.05 16.25
N GLN A 5 -8.67 -9.52 15.27
CA GLN A 5 -8.24 -9.43 13.88
C GLN A 5 -8.21 -7.99 13.41
N LYS A 6 -9.20 -7.21 13.79
CA LYS A 6 -9.24 -5.80 13.46
C LYS A 6 -8.08 -5.06 14.12
N ALA A 7 -7.82 -5.36 15.38
CA ALA A 7 -6.73 -4.70 16.09
C ALA A 7 -5.37 -4.99 15.45
N LYS A 8 -5.16 -6.22 14.98
CA LYS A 8 -3.93 -6.57 14.28
C LYS A 8 -3.79 -5.79 12.97
N GLY A 9 -4.89 -5.66 12.25
CA GLY A 9 -4.90 -4.92 11.00
C GLY A 9 -4.60 -3.45 11.22
N ASP A 10 -5.24 -2.85 12.22
CA ASP A 10 -5.02 -1.44 12.54
C ASP A 10 -3.57 -1.19 12.93
N LYS A 11 -2.99 -2.08 13.72
CA LYS A 11 -1.61 -1.94 14.13
C LYS A 11 -0.67 -2.07 12.94
N TYR A 12 -0.94 -3.01 12.06
CA TYR A 12 -0.11 -3.21 10.88
C TYR A 12 -0.13 -1.96 10.00
N GLU A 13 -1.29 -1.38 9.77
CA GLU A 13 -1.41 -0.16 8.99
C GLU A 13 -0.63 0.99 9.61
N ASN A 14 -0.72 1.14 10.93
CA ASN A 14 0.06 2.16 11.63
C ASN A 14 1.55 1.92 11.51
N ASP A 15 1.97 0.66 11.66
CA ASP A 15 3.38 0.31 11.59
C ASP A 15 3.93 0.57 10.18
N LEU A 16 3.15 0.27 9.15
CA LEU A 16 3.55 0.55 7.77
C LEU A 16 3.69 2.04 7.52
N ALA A 17 2.74 2.83 8.02
CA ALA A 17 2.80 4.28 7.85
C ALA A 17 4.04 4.85 8.52
N LYS A 18 4.34 4.40 9.72
CA LYS A 18 5.54 4.83 10.42
C LYS A 18 6.82 4.42 9.70
N TYR A 19 6.82 3.21 9.16
CA TYR A 19 7.96 2.72 8.40
C TYR A 19 8.22 3.60 7.19
N MET A 20 7.17 3.96 6.46
CA MET A 20 7.31 4.83 5.30
C MET A 20 7.81 6.21 5.69
N ASN A 21 7.33 6.72 6.81
CA ASN A 21 7.77 8.03 7.30
C ASN A 21 9.24 8.00 7.68
N GLU A 22 9.69 6.93 8.30
CA GLU A 22 11.06 6.85 8.77
C GLU A 22 12.04 6.53 7.64
N TYR A 23 11.70 5.61 6.77
CA TYR A 23 12.65 5.07 5.81
C TYR A 23 12.46 5.57 4.37
N VAL A 24 11.30 6.10 4.04
CA VAL A 24 11.02 6.55 2.68
C VAL A 24 10.97 8.06 2.60
N PHE A 25 10.03 8.68 3.32
CA PHE A 25 9.80 10.12 3.20
C PHE A 25 10.67 10.95 4.12
N LYS A 26 11.18 10.37 5.19
CA LYS A 26 12.00 11.06 6.18
C LYS A 26 11.27 12.21 6.86
N CYS A 27 9.95 12.10 6.95
CA CYS A 27 9.10 13.09 7.60
C CYS A 27 7.74 12.47 7.85
N GLU A 28 6.88 13.17 8.58
CA GLU A 28 5.53 12.70 8.91
C GLU A 28 4.63 12.87 7.71
N GLN A 29 4.75 11.99 6.74
CA GLN A 29 4.02 12.05 5.48
C GLN A 29 2.80 11.13 5.47
N CYS A 30 2.95 9.93 6.00
CA CYS A 30 1.92 8.90 5.93
C CYS A 30 1.20 8.72 7.24
N GLN A 31 -0.07 8.32 7.15
CA GLN A 31 -0.83 7.93 8.32
C GLN A 31 -1.83 6.86 7.91
N ARG A 32 -2.22 6.05 8.86
CA ARG A 32 -3.28 5.09 8.67
C ARG A 32 -4.56 5.84 8.33
N ALA A 33 -5.35 5.31 7.40
CA ALA A 33 -6.64 5.90 7.08
C ALA A 33 -7.55 5.81 8.32
N PRO A 34 -8.17 6.91 8.72
CA PRO A 34 -8.97 6.89 9.94
C PRO A 34 -10.19 6.00 9.77
N LEU A 35 -10.48 5.20 10.78
CA LEU A 35 -11.65 4.35 10.78
C LEU A 35 -12.76 5.04 11.52
N SER A 36 -13.71 5.53 10.81
CA SER A 36 -14.91 6.01 11.45
C SER A 36 -16.03 5.22 10.85
N GLY A 37 -16.94 4.89 11.64
CA GLY A 37 -17.96 3.95 11.33
C GLY A 37 -18.58 4.03 9.98
N GLY A 38 -19.17 2.96 9.57
CA GLY A 38 -20.02 2.97 8.41
C GLY A 38 -19.33 2.93 7.06
N GLY A 39 -18.10 2.65 7.02
CA GLY A 39 -17.42 2.54 5.73
C GLY A 39 -17.17 3.86 5.03
N ARG A 40 -17.42 4.95 5.69
CA ARG A 40 -17.17 6.25 5.09
C ARG A 40 -15.72 6.51 4.81
N ILE A 41 -14.89 5.83 5.54
CA ILE A 41 -13.51 5.88 5.35
C ILE A 41 -13.10 5.69 3.94
N GLY A 42 -13.70 4.73 3.29
CA GLY A 42 -13.41 4.45 1.92
C GLY A 42 -13.59 5.67 1.04
N LEU A 43 -14.51 6.53 1.38
CA LEU A 43 -14.74 7.73 0.58
C LEU A 43 -13.61 8.72 0.71
N HIS A 44 -13.12 8.95 1.92
CA HIS A 44 -12.05 9.92 2.14
C HIS A 44 -10.71 9.42 1.65
N ALA A 45 -10.43 8.15 1.93
CA ALA A 45 -9.15 7.57 1.56
C ALA A 45 -9.17 6.90 0.20
N GLY A 46 -10.31 6.94 -0.49
CA GLY A 46 -10.47 6.21 -1.73
C GLY A 46 -10.39 4.72 -1.51
N GLY A 47 -10.57 4.25 -0.28
CA GLY A 47 -10.46 2.84 0.06
C GLY A 47 -9.05 2.40 0.42
N ALA A 48 -8.08 3.28 0.31
CA ALA A 48 -6.71 2.93 0.70
C ALA A 48 -6.60 2.83 2.20
N ASP A 49 -5.74 1.95 2.67
CA ASP A 49 -5.51 1.78 4.10
C ASP A 49 -4.52 2.79 4.67
N ILE A 50 -3.70 3.39 3.82
CA ILE A 50 -2.71 4.37 4.23
C ILE A 50 -2.87 5.63 3.39
N LEU A 51 -2.88 6.77 4.05
CA LEU A 51 -2.90 8.07 3.39
C LEU A 51 -1.47 8.61 3.29
N GLY A 52 -1.20 9.37 2.26
CA GLY A 52 0.09 10.03 2.12
C GLY A 52 1.15 9.23 1.39
N SER A 53 0.86 7.99 1.02
CA SER A 53 1.81 7.16 0.28
C SER A 53 1.74 7.49 -1.21
N THR A 54 2.21 8.67 -1.55
CA THR A 54 2.14 9.20 -2.91
C THR A 54 2.60 8.17 -3.95
N GLY A 55 1.77 7.97 -4.96
CA GLY A 55 2.10 7.06 -6.05
C GLY A 55 1.60 5.64 -5.87
N VAL A 56 1.37 5.20 -4.65
CA VAL A 56 0.88 3.84 -4.41
C VAL A 56 -0.38 3.86 -3.58
N PHE A 57 -1.34 3.06 -4.01
CA PHE A 57 -2.61 2.89 -3.31
C PHE A 57 -2.46 1.61 -2.49
N VAL A 58 -2.29 1.75 -1.19
CA VAL A 58 -1.91 0.63 -0.34
C VAL A 58 -3.12 -0.07 0.25
N GLU A 59 -3.18 -1.37 0.02
CA GLU A 59 -4.10 -2.28 0.66
C GLU A 59 -3.25 -3.15 1.58
N ALA A 60 -3.38 -2.97 2.89
CA ALA A 60 -2.55 -3.67 3.86
C ALA A 60 -3.30 -4.84 4.44
N LYS A 61 -2.69 -6.03 4.42
CA LYS A 61 -3.32 -7.26 4.89
C LYS A 61 -2.38 -8.02 5.81
N ARG A 62 -2.83 -8.23 7.04
CA ARG A 62 -2.08 -9.05 7.99
C ARG A 62 -2.89 -10.30 8.30
N VAL A 63 -2.79 -11.30 7.43
CA VAL A 63 -3.51 -12.56 7.57
C VAL A 63 -2.59 -13.71 7.21
N GLU A 64 -2.87 -14.90 7.76
CA GLU A 64 -2.02 -16.06 7.52
C GLU A 64 -2.16 -16.62 6.11
N ARG A 65 -3.37 -16.57 5.57
CA ARG A 65 -3.62 -17.05 4.22
C ARG A 65 -4.35 -15.97 3.47
N LEU A 66 -3.64 -15.34 2.55
CA LEU A 66 -4.20 -14.24 1.79
C LEU A 66 -4.45 -14.68 0.35
N ASN A 67 -5.64 -14.39 -0.12
CA ASN A 67 -5.91 -14.46 -1.55
C ASN A 67 -5.37 -13.17 -2.14
N VAL A 68 -4.14 -13.24 -2.63
CA VAL A 68 -3.42 -12.06 -3.10
C VAL A 68 -4.12 -11.42 -4.28
N ARG A 69 -4.64 -12.24 -5.18
CA ARG A 69 -5.29 -11.70 -6.38
C ARG A 69 -6.56 -10.96 -6.03
N GLU A 70 -7.31 -11.49 -5.08
CA GLU A 70 -8.53 -10.82 -4.65
C GLU A 70 -8.24 -9.50 -3.95
N ALA A 71 -7.20 -9.48 -3.12
CA ALA A 71 -6.80 -8.26 -2.44
C ALA A 71 -6.39 -7.19 -3.45
N LEU A 72 -5.64 -7.59 -4.47
CA LEU A 72 -5.21 -6.67 -5.50
C LEU A 72 -6.40 -6.15 -6.32
N GLN A 73 -7.35 -7.04 -6.63
CA GLN A 73 -8.57 -6.66 -7.34
C GLN A 73 -9.39 -5.66 -6.53
N GLN A 74 -9.42 -5.81 -5.22
CA GLN A 74 -10.14 -4.88 -4.36
C GLN A 74 -9.53 -3.49 -4.46
N ALA A 75 -8.21 -3.41 -4.40
CA ALA A 75 -7.52 -2.13 -4.54
C ALA A 75 -7.80 -1.52 -5.92
N GLU A 76 -7.79 -2.35 -6.95
CA GLU A 76 -8.07 -1.88 -8.31
C GLU A 76 -9.49 -1.34 -8.46
N ARG A 77 -10.45 -2.00 -7.83
CA ARG A 77 -11.84 -1.52 -7.84
C ARG A 77 -11.96 -0.16 -7.16
N ASN A 78 -11.28 0.00 -6.05
CA ASN A 78 -11.32 1.27 -5.32
C ASN A 78 -10.65 2.39 -6.11
N ILE A 79 -9.56 2.07 -6.78
CA ILE A 79 -8.88 3.03 -7.66
C ILE A 79 -9.82 3.46 -8.79
N ALA A 80 -10.48 2.50 -9.43
CA ALA A 80 -11.39 2.81 -10.52
C ALA A 80 -12.56 3.65 -10.03
N ALA A 81 -13.10 3.34 -8.86
CA ALA A 81 -14.25 4.05 -8.33
C ALA A 81 -13.91 5.50 -7.95
N THR A 82 -12.70 5.73 -7.50
CA THR A 82 -12.27 7.07 -7.05
C THR A 82 -11.41 7.78 -8.09
N LYS A 83 -11.12 7.13 -9.21
CA LYS A 83 -10.28 7.67 -10.27
C LYS A 83 -8.92 8.10 -9.75
N SER A 84 -8.38 7.32 -8.85
CA SER A 84 -7.06 7.59 -8.30
C SER A 84 -5.98 7.33 -9.35
N PRO A 85 -4.95 8.16 -9.44
CA PRO A 85 -3.85 7.91 -10.37
C PRO A 85 -2.79 6.98 -9.80
N GLU A 86 -3.00 6.47 -8.60
CA GLU A 86 -1.99 5.67 -7.91
C GLU A 86 -2.02 4.22 -8.34
N TYR A 87 -0.90 3.52 -8.11
CA TYR A 87 -0.76 2.12 -8.46
C TYR A 87 -1.29 1.23 -7.34
N ALA A 88 -2.12 0.26 -7.69
CA ALA A 88 -2.64 -0.70 -6.71
C ALA A 88 -1.50 -1.51 -6.13
N THR A 89 -1.39 -1.52 -4.81
CA THR A 89 -0.27 -2.16 -4.11
C THR A 89 -0.79 -2.87 -2.88
N VAL A 90 -0.58 -4.18 -2.83
CA VAL A 90 -0.92 -4.95 -1.64
C VAL A 90 0.34 -5.17 -0.84
N ILE A 91 0.31 -4.83 0.45
CA ILE A 91 1.43 -5.10 1.34
C ILE A 91 0.91 -6.03 2.41
N THR A 92 1.56 -7.18 2.58
CA THR A 92 1.04 -8.22 3.44
C THR A 92 2.15 -8.90 4.23
N ARG A 93 1.80 -9.35 5.43
CA ARG A 93 2.69 -10.20 6.21
C ARG A 93 1.87 -11.16 7.03
N ARG A 94 2.50 -12.25 7.42
CA ARG A 94 1.91 -13.23 8.32
C ARG A 94 2.32 -12.95 9.75
N ASN A 95 1.70 -13.65 10.68
CA ASN A 95 2.14 -13.61 12.08
C ASN A 95 3.58 -14.12 12.16
N ARG A 96 4.34 -13.58 13.09
CA ARG A 96 5.74 -13.97 13.36
C ARG A 96 6.73 -13.52 12.29
N GLU A 97 6.28 -12.82 11.26
CA GLU A 97 7.21 -12.18 10.34
C GLU A 97 7.47 -10.76 10.80
N SER A 98 8.68 -10.27 10.58
CA SER A 98 8.97 -8.89 10.91
C SER A 98 8.29 -7.96 9.90
N LEU A 99 8.16 -6.70 10.28
CA LEU A 99 7.57 -5.72 9.37
C LEU A 99 8.33 -5.65 8.06
N GLU A 100 9.64 -5.69 8.12
CA GLU A 100 10.47 -5.59 6.91
C GLU A 100 10.39 -6.80 6.02
N ASP A 101 9.88 -7.91 6.54
CA ASP A 101 9.69 -9.10 5.73
C ASP A 101 8.33 -9.09 5.04
N SER A 102 7.56 -8.04 5.22
CA SER A 102 6.31 -7.87 4.47
C SER A 102 6.58 -7.98 2.97
N ILE A 103 5.61 -8.50 2.25
CA ILE A 103 5.70 -8.69 0.81
C ILE A 103 4.87 -7.62 0.12
N VAL A 104 5.42 -7.03 -0.93
CA VAL A 104 4.72 -6.02 -1.72
C VAL A 104 4.33 -6.66 -3.04
N VAL A 105 3.06 -6.56 -3.40
CA VAL A 105 2.51 -7.18 -4.59
C VAL A 105 1.92 -6.13 -5.50
N MET A 106 2.30 -6.17 -6.77
CA MET A 106 1.79 -5.28 -7.80
C MET A 106 1.61 -6.06 -9.09
N ARG A 107 0.82 -5.52 -10.00
CA ARG A 107 0.75 -6.07 -11.35
C ARG A 107 2.08 -5.82 -12.05
N LEU A 108 2.49 -6.74 -12.89
CA LEU A 108 3.73 -6.59 -13.66
C LEU A 108 3.74 -5.29 -14.46
N LYS A 109 2.61 -4.94 -15.05
CA LYS A 109 2.53 -3.72 -15.85
C LYS A 109 2.77 -2.45 -15.02
N ASP A 110 2.44 -2.50 -13.73
CA ASP A 110 2.66 -1.38 -12.82
C ASP A 110 4.07 -1.41 -12.26
N TRP A 111 4.53 -2.56 -11.84
CA TRP A 111 5.88 -2.73 -11.31
C TRP A 111 6.92 -2.32 -12.35
N LYS A 112 6.66 -2.60 -13.61
CA LYS A 112 7.53 -2.23 -14.71
C LYS A 112 7.86 -0.74 -14.69
N ASP A 113 6.87 0.09 -14.39
CA ASP A 113 7.07 1.54 -14.37
C ASP A 113 8.05 1.94 -13.27
N PHE A 114 7.95 1.30 -12.11
CA PHE A 114 8.88 1.56 -11.01
C PHE A 114 10.29 1.09 -11.37
N TYR A 115 10.39 -0.06 -12.01
CA TYR A 115 11.69 -0.60 -12.40
C TYR A 115 12.36 0.28 -13.44
N ILE A 116 11.61 0.77 -14.41
CA ILE A 116 12.15 1.69 -15.41
C ILE A 116 12.66 2.96 -14.73
N ALA A 117 11.89 3.51 -13.80
CA ALA A 117 12.30 4.72 -13.07
C ALA A 117 13.60 4.47 -12.31
N TYR A 118 13.71 3.31 -11.66
CA TYR A 118 14.91 2.95 -10.95
C TYR A 118 16.12 2.87 -11.90
N LEU A 119 15.92 2.18 -13.02
CA LEU A 119 17.01 2.01 -13.98
C LEU A 119 17.50 3.34 -14.53
N ARG A 120 16.57 4.25 -14.78
CA ARG A 120 16.93 5.59 -15.25
C ARG A 120 17.71 6.37 -14.19
N ALA A 121 17.23 6.30 -12.96
CA ALA A 121 17.88 7.01 -11.86
C ALA A 121 19.31 6.52 -11.64
N GLU A 122 19.53 5.22 -11.86
CA GLU A 122 20.86 4.63 -11.67
C GLU A 122 21.74 4.69 -12.93
N GLY A 123 21.21 5.22 -14.02
CA GLY A 123 22.01 5.36 -15.25
C GLY A 123 22.05 4.13 -16.11
N TYR A 124 21.20 3.13 -15.83
CA TYR A 124 21.20 1.90 -16.64
C TYR A 124 20.35 2.04 -17.91
N LEU A 125 19.48 3.02 -17.95
CA LEU A 125 18.70 3.32 -19.14
C LEU A 125 18.87 4.78 -19.51
N ARG A 126 18.78 5.06 -20.80
CA ARG A 126 18.85 6.43 -21.26
C ARG A 126 17.54 7.14 -20.98
N ASP A 127 17.64 8.39 -20.58
CA ASP A 127 16.48 9.18 -20.31
C ASP A 127 15.73 9.58 -21.54
N ASP A 128 16.44 9.83 -22.64
CA ASP A 128 15.84 10.39 -23.79
C ASP A 128 15.17 9.46 -24.66
N THR A 129 15.44 8.34 -24.56
CA THR A 129 14.89 7.36 -25.33
C THR A 129 13.96 7.82 -26.32
N ASP A 130 13.74 8.51 -26.59
CA ASP A 130 12.88 8.67 -27.54
C ASP A 130 12.67 7.86 -28.31
#